data_53fecf440dee5477b746d50630afa618
#
_entry.id   53fecf440dee5477b746d50630afa618
#
_cell.length_a   1.000
_cell.length_b   1.000
_cell.length_c   1.000
_cell.angle_alpha   90.00
_cell.angle_beta   90.00
_cell.angle_gamma   90.00
#
_symmetry.space_group_name_H-M   'P 1'
#
loop_
_entity.id
_entity.type
_entity.pdbx_description
1 polymer ?
#
loop_
_entity_poly.entity_id
_entity_poly.type
_entity_poly.pdbx_seq_one_letter_code
_entity_poly.pdbx_strand_id
1 'polypeptide(L)'
;MPANPAAAQFLETSRGLSIHYTDHPATGAESGTLVFIHGSGPGASGWSNFKHNIAAFQVAGYRCVVYDQWGYGKTDKPTDIDHTLDFFVEGLTELLDGLALQTVTLVGNSLGGAVALGMALTQPQRVNQLILMAPGGIESREAYFAMEGIQTMVKHPMGSPEFTRDVLAKLLTLLVYKAEIVDQELIDERWTTLQTQNSHVLATMAIPDLSEQIGQLEQPMLVFWGTEDKFCPASGVWKILKGASNVQAELLNHCGHWVMTEYPALFNRRSLEFLSKTPSQ
;
A
#
# COMPACT_ATOMS: atom_id res chain seq x y z
N MET A 1 17.93 -7.68 7.89
CA MET A 1 17.44 -8.88 7.19
C MET A 1 15.92 -8.76 7.12
N PRO A 2 15.27 -9.20 6.04
CA PRO A 2 13.81 -9.23 5.99
C PRO A 2 13.27 -10.10 7.13
N ALA A 3 12.06 -9.77 7.62
CA ALA A 3 11.37 -10.62 8.58
C ALA A 3 11.11 -12.01 7.99
N ASN A 4 11.10 -13.05 8.80
CA ASN A 4 10.52 -14.32 8.35
C ASN A 4 9.00 -14.14 8.20
N PRO A 5 8.38 -14.62 7.11
CA PRO A 5 6.94 -14.52 6.97
C PRO A 5 6.27 -15.28 8.12
N ALA A 6 5.31 -14.64 8.79
CA ALA A 6 4.40 -15.36 9.70
C ALA A 6 3.57 -16.36 8.89
N ALA A 7 2.94 -17.30 9.59
CA ALA A 7 2.05 -18.28 8.95
C ALA A 7 0.93 -17.55 8.20
N ALA A 8 0.67 -17.99 6.97
CA ALA A 8 -0.45 -17.50 6.18
C ALA A 8 -1.76 -17.83 6.87
N GLN A 9 -2.64 -16.83 6.97
CA GLN A 9 -3.98 -16.96 7.54
C GLN A 9 -5.01 -16.49 6.52
N PHE A 10 -6.22 -17.00 6.61
CA PHE A 10 -7.33 -16.63 5.73
C PHE A 10 -8.55 -16.30 6.57
N LEU A 11 -9.19 -15.19 6.23
CA LEU A 11 -10.43 -14.72 6.82
C LEU A 11 -11.55 -14.83 5.79
N GLU A 12 -12.60 -15.57 6.10
CA GLU A 12 -13.83 -15.58 5.32
C GLU A 12 -14.68 -14.34 5.66
N THR A 13 -15.02 -13.57 4.65
CA THR A 13 -15.78 -12.33 4.78
C THR A 13 -17.28 -12.58 4.68
N SER A 14 -18.08 -11.58 5.02
CA SER A 14 -19.56 -11.63 4.89
C SER A 14 -20.03 -11.83 3.45
N ARG A 15 -19.18 -11.49 2.45
CA ARG A 15 -19.44 -11.75 1.02
C ARG A 15 -19.11 -13.17 0.59
N GLY A 16 -18.56 -14.02 1.45
CA GLY A 16 -18.03 -15.33 1.06
C GLY A 16 -16.73 -15.23 0.23
N LEU A 17 -16.03 -14.11 0.32
CA LEU A 17 -14.69 -13.94 -0.25
C LEU A 17 -13.66 -14.10 0.86
N SER A 18 -12.57 -14.78 0.54
CA SER A 18 -11.46 -14.99 1.48
C SER A 18 -10.44 -13.86 1.37
N ILE A 19 -9.89 -13.41 2.52
CA ILE A 19 -8.77 -12.45 2.61
C ILE A 19 -7.57 -13.15 3.22
N HIS A 20 -6.46 -13.19 2.49
CA HIS A 20 -5.17 -13.65 3.00
C HIS A 20 -4.49 -12.54 3.80
N TYR A 21 -3.95 -12.91 4.97
CA TYR A 21 -3.13 -12.02 5.78
C TYR A 21 -2.06 -12.78 6.55
N THR A 22 -1.07 -12.04 7.05
CA THR A 22 -0.09 -12.51 8.04
C THR A 22 -0.13 -11.58 9.24
N ASP A 23 -0.13 -12.15 10.43
CA ASP A 23 -0.20 -11.44 11.70
C ASP A 23 1.13 -11.58 12.44
N HIS A 24 1.77 -10.46 12.69
CA HIS A 24 3.09 -10.37 13.29
C HIS A 24 2.96 -9.66 14.65
N PRO A 25 2.90 -10.41 15.76
CA PRO A 25 2.74 -9.83 17.09
C PRO A 25 3.91 -8.93 17.47
N ALA A 26 3.67 -7.97 18.34
CA ALA A 26 4.68 -7.14 18.93
C ALA A 26 5.71 -7.96 19.72
N THR A 27 6.95 -7.52 19.76
CA THR A 27 7.96 -8.08 20.65
C THR A 27 7.88 -7.33 21.99
N GLY A 28 7.26 -7.97 22.98
CA GLY A 28 7.02 -7.34 24.30
C GLY A 28 5.64 -6.71 24.45
N ALA A 29 5.55 -5.61 25.19
CA ALA A 29 4.28 -4.90 25.40
C ALA A 29 3.78 -4.28 24.08
N GLU A 30 2.50 -4.48 23.77
CA GLU A 30 1.89 -3.94 22.57
C GLU A 30 1.55 -2.45 22.75
N SER A 31 2.05 -1.62 21.83
CA SER A 31 1.82 -0.17 21.78
C SER A 31 0.70 0.21 20.80
N GLY A 32 0.25 -0.72 19.97
CA GLY A 32 -0.82 -0.55 18.99
C GLY A 32 -0.66 -1.47 17.78
N THR A 33 -1.65 -1.43 16.89
CA THR A 33 -1.68 -2.26 15.68
C THR A 33 -1.48 -1.41 14.43
N LEU A 34 -0.57 -1.84 13.57
CA LEU A 34 -0.34 -1.30 12.22
C LEU A 34 -0.92 -2.26 11.18
N VAL A 35 -1.70 -1.75 10.24
CA VAL A 35 -2.22 -2.53 9.11
C VAL A 35 -1.55 -2.03 7.83
N PHE A 36 -0.84 -2.91 7.15
CA PHE A 36 -0.04 -2.62 5.96
C PHE A 36 -0.82 -2.95 4.70
N ILE A 37 -1.01 -1.93 3.85
CA ILE A 37 -1.84 -1.94 2.64
C ILE A 37 -0.96 -1.69 1.43
N HIS A 38 -0.77 -2.72 0.60
CA HIS A 38 0.13 -2.68 -0.56
C HIS A 38 -0.44 -1.87 -1.74
N GLY A 39 0.43 -1.50 -2.66
CA GLY A 39 0.07 -0.86 -3.92
C GLY A 39 -0.52 -1.83 -4.95
N SER A 40 -1.00 -1.28 -6.07
CA SER A 40 -1.47 -2.06 -7.23
C SER A 40 -0.29 -2.55 -8.08
N GLY A 41 -0.61 -3.38 -9.05
CA GLY A 41 0.33 -3.82 -10.08
C GLY A 41 0.44 -5.33 -10.22
N PRO A 42 1.08 -5.78 -11.29
CA PRO A 42 1.23 -7.21 -11.56
C PRO A 42 2.01 -7.92 -10.45
N GLY A 43 1.41 -8.99 -9.93
CA GLY A 43 2.00 -9.81 -8.87
C GLY A 43 2.13 -9.13 -7.50
N ALA A 44 1.41 -8.03 -7.25
CA ALA A 44 1.46 -7.32 -5.97
C ALA A 44 0.92 -8.16 -4.81
N SER A 45 1.53 -8.01 -3.63
CA SER A 45 1.11 -8.59 -2.37
C SER A 45 1.57 -7.73 -1.20
N GLY A 46 0.94 -7.89 -0.05
CA GLY A 46 1.36 -7.22 1.18
C GLY A 46 2.81 -7.54 1.53
N TRP A 47 3.18 -8.81 1.44
CA TRP A 47 4.54 -9.25 1.77
C TRP A 47 5.60 -8.67 0.84
N SER A 48 5.38 -8.69 -0.48
CA SER A 48 6.36 -8.14 -1.44
C SER A 48 6.61 -6.64 -1.25
N ASN A 49 5.64 -5.91 -0.70
CA ASN A 49 5.78 -4.48 -0.44
C ASN A 49 6.51 -4.18 0.87
N PHE A 50 6.25 -4.97 1.96
CA PHE A 50 6.60 -4.54 3.32
C PHE A 50 7.55 -5.47 4.10
N LYS A 51 8.01 -6.58 3.51
CA LYS A 51 8.89 -7.57 4.19
C LYS A 51 10.15 -6.97 4.85
N HIS A 52 10.64 -5.84 4.36
CA HIS A 52 11.83 -5.16 4.91
C HIS A 52 11.53 -4.22 6.10
N ASN A 53 10.26 -4.03 6.44
CA ASN A 53 9.82 -3.04 7.42
C ASN A 53 9.29 -3.70 8.72
N ILE A 54 8.60 -4.82 8.59
CA ILE A 54 7.82 -5.44 9.67
C ILE A 54 8.62 -5.66 10.95
N ALA A 55 9.84 -6.24 10.85
CA ALA A 55 10.66 -6.55 12.01
C ALA A 55 11.00 -5.31 12.86
N ALA A 56 11.19 -4.14 12.25
CA ALA A 56 11.49 -2.91 12.98
C ALA A 56 10.31 -2.46 13.83
N PHE A 57 9.09 -2.57 13.31
CA PHE A 57 7.88 -2.21 14.04
C PHE A 57 7.56 -3.21 15.16
N GLN A 58 7.74 -4.52 14.91
CA GLN A 58 7.56 -5.56 15.95
C GLN A 58 8.49 -5.29 17.16
N VAL A 59 9.78 -5.03 16.89
CA VAL A 59 10.77 -4.73 17.94
C VAL A 59 10.40 -3.45 18.71
N ALA A 60 9.76 -2.49 18.05
CA ALA A 60 9.29 -1.25 18.67
C ALA A 60 7.95 -1.40 19.43
N GLY A 61 7.39 -2.62 19.52
CA GLY A 61 6.17 -2.89 20.28
C GLY A 61 4.88 -2.77 19.47
N TYR A 62 4.93 -2.80 18.15
CA TYR A 62 3.71 -2.75 17.32
C TYR A 62 3.35 -4.13 16.76
N ARG A 63 2.08 -4.52 16.90
CA ARG A 63 1.51 -5.61 16.12
C ARG A 63 1.39 -5.18 14.66
N CYS A 64 1.83 -6.01 13.72
CA CYS A 64 1.79 -5.71 12.29
C CYS A 64 0.91 -6.72 11.56
N VAL A 65 -0.20 -6.26 10.99
CA VAL A 65 -1.06 -7.06 10.12
C VAL A 65 -0.75 -6.68 8.67
N VAL A 66 -0.31 -7.67 7.88
CA VAL A 66 0.01 -7.49 6.46
C VAL A 66 -0.96 -8.34 5.67
N TYR A 67 -1.79 -7.73 4.82
CA TYR A 67 -2.79 -8.47 4.06
C TYR A 67 -2.67 -8.22 2.56
N ASP A 68 -3.23 -9.12 1.79
CA ASP A 68 -3.40 -8.97 0.36
C ASP A 68 -4.81 -8.45 0.07
N GLN A 69 -4.92 -7.35 -0.66
CA GLN A 69 -6.20 -6.78 -1.05
C GLN A 69 -6.96 -7.71 -2.00
N TRP A 70 -8.28 -7.63 -2.05
CA TRP A 70 -9.07 -8.37 -3.04
C TRP A 70 -8.55 -8.10 -4.46
N GLY A 71 -8.42 -9.18 -5.24
CA GLY A 71 -7.82 -9.14 -6.57
C GLY A 71 -6.31 -9.36 -6.60
N TYR A 72 -5.63 -9.43 -5.44
CA TYR A 72 -4.17 -9.53 -5.35
C TYR A 72 -3.69 -10.70 -4.47
N GLY A 73 -2.39 -10.98 -4.57
CA GLY A 73 -1.69 -11.93 -3.72
C GLY A 73 -2.38 -13.30 -3.65
N LYS A 74 -2.63 -13.76 -2.42
CA LYS A 74 -3.34 -15.04 -2.13
C LYS A 74 -4.81 -14.83 -1.78
N THR A 75 -5.27 -13.59 -1.70
CA THR A 75 -6.67 -13.22 -1.48
C THR A 75 -7.52 -13.55 -2.72
N ASP A 76 -8.82 -13.72 -2.54
CA ASP A 76 -9.76 -14.00 -3.64
C ASP A 76 -9.77 -12.88 -4.70
N LYS A 77 -10.06 -13.28 -5.92
CA LYS A 77 -9.95 -12.44 -7.12
C LYS A 77 -11.26 -12.48 -7.93
N PRO A 78 -12.34 -11.85 -7.39
CA PRO A 78 -13.63 -11.84 -8.09
C PRO A 78 -13.50 -11.19 -9.47
N THR A 79 -14.26 -11.71 -10.45
CA THR A 79 -14.30 -11.20 -11.82
C THR A 79 -15.67 -10.66 -12.22
N ASP A 80 -16.59 -10.65 -11.29
CA ASP A 80 -17.97 -10.17 -11.41
C ASP A 80 -18.24 -8.89 -10.61
N ILE A 81 -17.22 -8.34 -9.97
CA ILE A 81 -17.27 -7.12 -9.15
C ILE A 81 -16.17 -6.17 -9.62
N ASP A 82 -16.52 -4.90 -9.86
CA ASP A 82 -15.56 -3.85 -10.18
C ASP A 82 -14.73 -3.47 -8.94
N HIS A 83 -13.43 -3.32 -9.13
CA HIS A 83 -12.49 -2.99 -8.06
C HIS A 83 -12.43 -1.47 -7.82
N THR A 84 -13.51 -0.92 -7.27
CA THR A 84 -13.61 0.48 -6.88
C THR A 84 -12.90 0.75 -5.55
N LEU A 85 -12.68 2.02 -5.21
CA LEU A 85 -12.16 2.40 -3.89
C LEU A 85 -13.04 1.85 -2.77
N ASP A 86 -14.37 1.96 -2.91
CA ASP A 86 -15.32 1.47 -1.90
C ASP A 86 -15.19 -0.04 -1.69
N PHE A 87 -14.98 -0.82 -2.76
CA PHE A 87 -14.77 -2.25 -2.67
C PHE A 87 -13.48 -2.60 -1.90
N PHE A 88 -12.38 -1.87 -2.14
CA PHE A 88 -11.15 -2.07 -1.37
C PHE A 88 -11.30 -1.65 0.09
N VAL A 89 -12.01 -0.54 0.37
CA VAL A 89 -12.30 -0.08 1.74
C VAL A 89 -13.19 -1.09 2.47
N GLU A 90 -14.16 -1.68 1.78
CA GLU A 90 -14.98 -2.77 2.33
C GLU A 90 -14.12 -3.98 2.73
N GLY A 91 -13.19 -4.42 1.86
CA GLY A 91 -12.26 -5.51 2.18
C GLY A 91 -11.39 -5.22 3.42
N LEU A 92 -10.91 -3.98 3.55
CA LEU A 92 -10.20 -3.56 4.76
C LEU A 92 -11.11 -3.57 5.99
N THR A 93 -12.36 -3.13 5.86
CA THR A 93 -13.35 -3.15 6.96
C THR A 93 -13.62 -4.57 7.43
N GLU A 94 -13.87 -5.50 6.51
CA GLU A 94 -14.07 -6.92 6.81
C GLU A 94 -12.85 -7.53 7.53
N LEU A 95 -11.63 -7.18 7.10
CA LEU A 95 -10.41 -7.62 7.77
C LEU A 95 -10.34 -7.11 9.21
N LEU A 96 -10.60 -5.81 9.44
CA LEU A 96 -10.55 -5.21 10.77
C LEU A 96 -11.61 -5.83 11.70
N ASP A 97 -12.81 -6.05 11.19
CA ASP A 97 -13.91 -6.65 11.96
C ASP A 97 -13.63 -8.11 12.30
N GLY A 98 -13.17 -8.90 11.34
CA GLY A 98 -12.81 -10.30 11.56
C GLY A 98 -11.65 -10.50 12.52
N LEU A 99 -10.74 -9.54 12.62
CA LEU A 99 -9.64 -9.53 13.60
C LEU A 99 -9.99 -8.81 14.91
N ALA A 100 -11.24 -8.35 15.08
CA ALA A 100 -11.73 -7.56 16.22
C ALA A 100 -10.87 -6.30 16.52
N LEU A 101 -10.29 -5.70 15.47
CA LEU A 101 -9.49 -4.48 15.56
C LEU A 101 -10.40 -3.26 15.52
N GLN A 102 -10.54 -2.55 16.63
CA GLN A 102 -11.43 -1.40 16.73
C GLN A 102 -10.80 -0.16 16.08
N THR A 103 -9.54 0.12 16.39
CA THR A 103 -8.82 1.28 15.91
C THR A 103 -7.38 0.90 15.57
N VAL A 104 -6.88 1.35 14.43
CA VAL A 104 -5.55 0.99 13.91
C VAL A 104 -4.83 2.18 13.29
N THR A 105 -3.53 2.07 13.15
CA THR A 105 -2.76 2.93 12.23
C THR A 105 -2.66 2.23 10.87
N LEU A 106 -2.98 2.95 9.80
CA LEU A 106 -2.89 2.43 8.43
C LEU A 106 -1.58 2.85 7.77
N VAL A 107 -0.88 1.88 7.19
CA VAL A 107 0.40 2.07 6.48
C VAL A 107 0.16 1.70 5.02
N GLY A 108 -0.01 2.69 4.15
CA GLY A 108 -0.48 2.49 2.78
C GLY A 108 0.47 3.01 1.70
N ASN A 109 0.75 2.18 0.69
CA ASN A 109 1.51 2.58 -0.50
C ASN A 109 0.61 2.64 -1.73
N SER A 110 0.69 3.73 -2.52
CA SER A 110 -0.01 3.83 -3.81
C SER A 110 -1.53 3.60 -3.69
N LEU A 111 -2.08 2.55 -4.32
CA LEU A 111 -3.46 2.10 -4.11
C LEU A 111 -3.77 1.92 -2.62
N GLY A 112 -2.87 1.29 -1.87
CA GLY A 112 -3.04 1.12 -0.43
C GLY A 112 -3.11 2.44 0.34
N GLY A 113 -2.44 3.47 -0.16
CA GLY A 113 -2.57 4.84 0.34
C GLY A 113 -3.95 5.44 0.07
N ALA A 114 -4.51 5.22 -1.14
CA ALA A 114 -5.87 5.63 -1.46
C ALA A 114 -6.92 4.91 -0.58
N VAL A 115 -6.73 3.60 -0.35
CA VAL A 115 -7.62 2.81 0.53
C VAL A 115 -7.54 3.30 1.96
N ALA A 116 -6.34 3.62 2.47
CA ALA A 116 -6.17 4.20 3.80
C ALA A 116 -6.86 5.57 3.95
N LEU A 117 -6.75 6.43 2.92
CA LEU A 117 -7.48 7.71 2.87
C LEU A 117 -8.99 7.51 2.80
N GLY A 118 -9.47 6.60 1.93
CA GLY A 118 -10.89 6.26 1.81
C GLY A 118 -11.48 5.75 3.13
N MET A 119 -10.75 4.88 3.84
CA MET A 119 -11.15 4.38 5.17
C MET A 119 -11.21 5.52 6.19
N ALA A 120 -10.22 6.41 6.23
CA ALA A 120 -10.20 7.55 7.16
C ALA A 120 -11.31 8.56 6.87
N LEU A 121 -11.71 8.73 5.60
CA LEU A 121 -12.84 9.60 5.22
C LEU A 121 -14.20 8.99 5.58
N THR A 122 -14.37 7.69 5.41
CA THR A 122 -15.67 7.02 5.59
C THR A 122 -15.88 6.47 7.00
N GLN A 123 -14.80 6.07 7.68
CA GLN A 123 -14.81 5.48 9.02
C GLN A 123 -13.71 6.08 9.91
N PRO A 124 -13.70 7.42 10.14
CA PRO A 124 -12.61 8.12 10.83
C PRO A 124 -12.30 7.57 12.22
N GLN A 125 -13.31 7.03 12.92
CA GLN A 125 -13.16 6.44 14.26
C GLN A 125 -12.35 5.12 14.26
N ARG A 126 -12.15 4.49 13.10
CA ARG A 126 -11.36 3.26 12.95
C ARG A 126 -9.87 3.53 12.70
N VAL A 127 -9.48 4.80 12.49
CA VAL A 127 -8.13 5.17 12.06
C VAL A 127 -7.50 6.16 13.03
N ASN A 128 -6.46 5.71 13.74
CA ASN A 128 -5.69 6.57 14.64
C ASN A 128 -4.76 7.52 13.88
N GLN A 129 -4.00 6.98 12.94
CA GLN A 129 -2.96 7.68 12.21
C GLN A 129 -2.79 7.08 10.81
N LEU A 130 -2.21 7.86 9.91
CA LEU A 130 -1.90 7.46 8.55
C LEU A 130 -0.40 7.60 8.27
N ILE A 131 0.23 6.54 7.75
CA ILE A 131 1.58 6.54 7.19
C ILE A 131 1.44 6.18 5.71
N LEU A 132 1.69 7.14 4.84
CA LEU A 132 1.39 7.02 3.41
C LEU A 132 2.67 7.12 2.57
N MET A 133 2.80 6.27 1.56
CA MET A 133 3.87 6.35 0.56
C MET A 133 3.24 6.56 -0.81
N ALA A 134 3.46 7.76 -1.38
CA ALA A 134 2.96 8.14 -2.71
C ALA A 134 1.49 7.68 -2.94
N PRO A 135 0.54 8.12 -2.08
CA PRO A 135 -0.84 7.63 -2.15
C PRO A 135 -1.49 7.92 -3.49
N GLY A 136 -2.28 6.97 -4.00
CA GLY A 136 -3.17 7.15 -5.13
C GLY A 136 -4.35 8.07 -4.77
N GLY A 137 -5.10 8.52 -5.79
CA GLY A 137 -6.30 9.35 -5.59
C GLY A 137 -6.03 10.80 -5.19
N ILE A 138 -4.83 11.34 -5.42
CA ILE A 138 -4.44 12.72 -5.05
C ILE A 138 -4.33 13.63 -6.28
N GLU A 139 -4.13 13.04 -7.45
CA GLU A 139 -4.00 13.76 -8.71
C GLU A 139 -5.12 13.39 -9.68
N SER A 140 -5.29 14.18 -10.73
CA SER A 140 -6.26 13.86 -11.76
C SER A 140 -5.88 12.58 -12.52
N ARG A 141 -6.87 11.96 -13.14
CA ARG A 141 -6.64 10.76 -13.95
C ARG A 141 -5.63 11.03 -15.07
N GLU A 142 -5.69 12.20 -15.70
CA GLU A 142 -4.77 12.62 -16.76
C GLU A 142 -3.34 12.70 -16.27
N ALA A 143 -3.11 13.21 -15.05
CA ALA A 143 -1.80 13.28 -14.44
C ALA A 143 -1.21 11.90 -14.20
N TYR A 144 -2.00 10.93 -13.72
CA TYR A 144 -1.56 9.53 -13.58
C TYR A 144 -1.24 8.89 -14.93
N PHE A 145 -2.10 9.10 -15.95
CA PHE A 145 -1.87 8.55 -17.30
C PHE A 145 -0.69 9.18 -18.03
N ALA A 146 -0.19 10.32 -17.60
CA ALA A 146 1.05 10.92 -18.10
C ALA A 146 2.31 10.25 -17.51
N MET A 147 2.19 9.44 -16.44
CA MET A 147 3.33 8.80 -15.77
C MET A 147 3.86 7.61 -16.58
N GLU A 148 5.20 7.50 -16.69
CA GLU A 148 5.87 6.45 -17.47
C GLU A 148 5.49 5.02 -17.05
N GLY A 149 5.38 4.79 -15.75
CA GLY A 149 4.98 3.48 -15.20
C GLY A 149 3.57 3.09 -15.61
N ILE A 150 2.62 4.02 -15.53
CA ILE A 150 1.23 3.81 -15.94
C ILE A 150 1.15 3.57 -17.45
N GLN A 151 1.84 4.37 -18.26
CA GLN A 151 1.89 4.18 -19.71
C GLN A 151 2.48 2.81 -20.08
N THR A 152 3.51 2.34 -19.36
CA THR A 152 4.10 1.04 -19.58
C THR A 152 3.11 -0.09 -19.25
N MET A 153 2.34 0.03 -18.16
CA MET A 153 1.28 -0.93 -17.82
C MET A 153 0.17 -0.98 -18.88
N VAL A 154 -0.25 0.18 -19.38
CA VAL A 154 -1.28 0.28 -20.43
C VAL A 154 -0.79 -0.33 -21.75
N LYS A 155 0.48 -0.09 -22.10
CA LYS A 155 1.09 -0.65 -23.32
C LYS A 155 1.25 -2.17 -23.28
N HIS A 156 1.46 -2.72 -22.10
CA HIS A 156 1.64 -4.15 -21.88
C HIS A 156 0.59 -4.64 -20.86
N PRO A 157 -0.66 -4.85 -21.29
CA PRO A 157 -1.73 -5.25 -20.37
C PRO A 157 -1.44 -6.61 -19.74
N MET A 158 -1.62 -6.70 -18.42
CA MET A 158 -1.51 -7.96 -17.71
C MET A 158 -2.50 -8.98 -18.29
N GLY A 159 -2.04 -10.22 -18.51
CA GLY A 159 -2.84 -11.29 -19.12
C GLY A 159 -2.78 -11.30 -20.64
N SER A 160 -2.16 -10.30 -21.29
CA SER A 160 -1.88 -10.36 -22.74
C SER A 160 -0.65 -11.22 -23.03
N PRO A 161 -0.52 -11.79 -24.25
CA PRO A 161 0.68 -12.55 -24.65
C PRO A 161 1.96 -11.73 -24.62
N GLU A 162 1.85 -10.41 -24.74
CA GLU A 162 2.97 -9.47 -24.68
C GLU A 162 3.46 -9.20 -23.25
N PHE A 163 2.69 -9.59 -22.22
CA PHE A 163 3.09 -9.44 -20.82
C PHE A 163 4.05 -10.56 -20.42
N THR A 164 5.32 -10.33 -20.63
CA THR A 164 6.38 -11.28 -20.32
C THR A 164 7.03 -11.00 -18.96
N ARG A 165 7.86 -11.93 -18.50
CA ARG A 165 8.69 -11.73 -17.31
C ARG A 165 9.60 -10.51 -17.42
N ASP A 166 10.14 -10.23 -18.62
CA ASP A 166 10.99 -9.05 -18.88
C ASP A 166 10.18 -7.75 -18.75
N VAL A 167 8.92 -7.76 -19.18
CA VAL A 167 8.00 -6.62 -18.96
C VAL A 167 7.75 -6.41 -17.48
N LEU A 168 7.52 -7.48 -16.70
CA LEU A 168 7.40 -7.38 -15.25
C LEU A 168 8.67 -6.80 -14.63
N ALA A 169 9.86 -7.32 -14.99
CA ALA A 169 11.12 -6.81 -14.49
C ALA A 169 11.31 -5.31 -14.80
N LYS A 170 10.95 -4.89 -16.02
CA LYS A 170 10.96 -3.48 -16.41
C LYS A 170 10.00 -2.65 -15.54
N LEU A 171 8.78 -3.12 -15.31
CA LEU A 171 7.81 -2.41 -14.45
C LEU A 171 8.30 -2.30 -13.00
N LEU A 172 8.91 -3.34 -12.45
CA LEU A 172 9.52 -3.31 -11.12
C LEU A 172 10.68 -2.29 -11.05
N THR A 173 11.51 -2.23 -12.10
CA THR A 173 12.60 -1.24 -12.18
C THR A 173 12.07 0.20 -12.25
N LEU A 174 10.90 0.44 -12.85
CA LEU A 174 10.26 1.76 -12.84
C LEU A 174 9.72 2.17 -11.46
N LEU A 175 9.49 1.22 -10.54
CA LEU A 175 9.04 1.51 -9.16
C LEU A 175 10.14 2.10 -8.28
N VAL A 176 11.40 1.94 -8.66
CA VAL A 176 12.56 2.35 -7.87
C VAL A 176 13.48 3.28 -8.67
N TYR A 177 14.23 4.11 -7.98
CA TYR A 177 15.33 4.89 -8.57
C TYR A 177 16.59 4.02 -8.73
N LYS A 178 16.88 3.17 -7.73
CA LYS A 178 18.04 2.29 -7.69
C LYS A 178 17.69 0.93 -8.31
N ALA A 179 17.97 0.77 -9.59
CA ALA A 179 17.61 -0.44 -10.34
C ALA A 179 18.15 -1.75 -9.74
N GLU A 180 19.28 -1.69 -9.02
CA GLU A 180 19.90 -2.83 -8.35
C GLU A 180 19.07 -3.44 -7.21
N ILE A 181 18.04 -2.74 -6.74
CA ILE A 181 17.08 -3.26 -5.75
C ILE A 181 16.17 -4.33 -6.37
N VAL A 182 15.96 -4.26 -7.68
CA VAL A 182 15.14 -5.23 -8.41
C VAL A 182 16.02 -6.43 -8.77
N ASP A 183 16.21 -7.29 -7.81
CA ASP A 183 16.95 -8.52 -7.98
C ASP A 183 16.09 -9.67 -8.54
N GLN A 184 16.72 -10.79 -8.81
CA GLN A 184 16.07 -11.96 -9.38
C GLN A 184 15.05 -12.57 -8.42
N GLU A 185 15.30 -12.50 -7.10
CA GLU A 185 14.40 -13.01 -6.07
C GLU A 185 13.07 -12.23 -6.06
N LEU A 186 13.13 -10.90 -6.14
CA LEU A 186 11.94 -10.05 -6.22
C LEU A 186 11.15 -10.32 -7.51
N ILE A 187 11.84 -10.46 -8.65
CA ILE A 187 11.19 -10.78 -9.93
C ILE A 187 10.49 -12.14 -9.85
N ASP A 188 11.13 -13.15 -9.27
CA ASP A 188 10.57 -14.50 -9.12
C ASP A 188 9.35 -14.52 -8.19
N GLU A 189 9.43 -13.83 -7.06
CA GLU A 189 8.33 -13.67 -6.11
C GLU A 189 7.10 -13.05 -6.79
N ARG A 190 7.30 -11.93 -7.49
CA ARG A 190 6.22 -11.21 -8.18
C ARG A 190 5.68 -12.00 -9.36
N TRP A 191 6.54 -12.66 -10.13
CA TRP A 191 6.13 -13.51 -11.25
C TRP A 191 5.30 -14.71 -10.78
N THR A 192 5.71 -15.36 -9.68
CA THR A 192 4.97 -16.48 -9.09
C THR A 192 3.58 -16.04 -8.62
N THR A 193 3.48 -14.92 -7.92
CA THR A 193 2.20 -14.37 -7.47
C THR A 193 1.31 -13.99 -8.65
N LEU A 194 1.90 -13.43 -9.70
CA LEU A 194 1.20 -13.04 -10.93
C LEU A 194 0.48 -14.22 -11.61
N GLN A 195 1.03 -15.45 -11.53
CA GLN A 195 0.40 -16.62 -12.16
C GLN A 195 -1.00 -16.93 -11.60
N THR A 196 -1.32 -16.43 -10.43
CA THR A 196 -2.64 -16.58 -9.81
C THR A 196 -3.52 -15.34 -9.93
N GLN A 197 -2.97 -14.23 -10.43
CA GLN A 197 -3.69 -12.96 -10.57
C GLN A 197 -4.42 -12.92 -11.92
N ASN A 198 -5.69 -12.51 -11.94
CA ASN A 198 -6.41 -12.21 -13.18
C ASN A 198 -6.28 -10.71 -13.53
N SER A 199 -6.55 -10.36 -14.78
CA SER A 199 -6.45 -8.98 -15.26
C SER A 199 -7.61 -8.08 -14.81
N HIS A 200 -8.68 -8.65 -14.27
CA HIS A 200 -9.92 -7.94 -13.97
C HIS A 200 -9.69 -6.78 -12.98
N VAL A 201 -8.89 -7.01 -11.91
CA VAL A 201 -8.59 -5.97 -10.93
C VAL A 201 -7.99 -4.71 -11.54
N LEU A 202 -7.03 -4.85 -12.48
CA LEU A 202 -6.41 -3.70 -13.15
C LEU A 202 -7.32 -3.09 -14.22
N ALA A 203 -8.19 -3.89 -14.83
CA ALA A 203 -9.13 -3.43 -15.86
C ALA A 203 -10.31 -2.62 -15.29
N THR A 204 -10.74 -2.95 -14.07
CA THR A 204 -11.92 -2.33 -13.43
C THR A 204 -11.56 -1.40 -12.26
N MET A 205 -10.27 -1.28 -11.92
CA MET A 205 -9.82 -0.42 -10.83
C MET A 205 -10.21 1.04 -11.06
N ALA A 206 -11.01 1.58 -10.15
CA ALA A 206 -11.50 2.95 -10.20
C ALA A 206 -11.27 3.65 -8.86
N ILE A 207 -10.26 4.53 -8.84
CA ILE A 207 -9.92 5.34 -7.67
C ILE A 207 -10.25 6.79 -8.00
N PRO A 208 -11.17 7.43 -7.26
CA PRO A 208 -11.54 8.84 -7.47
C PRO A 208 -10.41 9.78 -7.04
N ASP A 209 -10.47 11.02 -7.49
CA ASP A 209 -9.66 12.11 -6.94
C ASP A 209 -10.22 12.51 -5.56
N LEU A 210 -9.41 12.30 -4.52
CA LEU A 210 -9.73 12.60 -3.13
C LEU A 210 -9.15 13.94 -2.67
N SER A 211 -8.43 14.66 -3.55
CA SER A 211 -7.63 15.82 -3.16
C SER A 211 -8.45 16.92 -2.47
N GLU A 212 -9.69 17.15 -2.89
CA GLU A 212 -10.59 18.13 -2.26
C GLU A 212 -11.15 17.68 -0.90
N GLN A 213 -11.08 16.36 -0.61
CA GLN A 213 -11.57 15.79 0.63
C GLN A 213 -10.49 15.70 1.72
N ILE A 214 -9.22 15.92 1.37
CA ILE A 214 -8.08 15.84 2.30
C ILE A 214 -8.26 16.73 3.52
N GLY A 215 -8.90 17.91 3.36
CA GLY A 215 -9.20 18.83 4.46
C GLY A 215 -10.22 18.32 5.51
N GLN A 216 -10.90 17.21 5.24
CA GLN A 216 -11.82 16.57 6.17
C GLN A 216 -11.12 15.58 7.10
N LEU A 217 -9.85 15.25 6.82
CA LEU A 217 -9.08 14.29 7.61
C LEU A 217 -8.48 14.97 8.84
N GLU A 218 -8.87 14.47 10.01
CA GLU A 218 -8.35 14.94 11.31
C GLU A 218 -7.17 14.09 11.82
N GLN A 219 -7.01 12.88 11.28
CA GLN A 219 -5.96 11.95 11.68
C GLN A 219 -4.58 12.54 11.39
N PRO A 220 -3.63 12.40 12.34
CA PRO A 220 -2.24 12.72 12.05
C PRO A 220 -1.73 11.89 10.87
N MET A 221 -1.02 12.54 9.94
CA MET A 221 -0.48 11.90 8.75
C MET A 221 1.04 12.10 8.64
N LEU A 222 1.74 11.04 8.26
CA LEU A 222 3.11 11.09 7.77
C LEU A 222 3.13 10.61 6.33
N VAL A 223 3.59 11.46 5.42
CA VAL A 223 3.60 11.18 3.98
C VAL A 223 5.02 11.11 3.47
N PHE A 224 5.36 10.03 2.77
CA PHE A 224 6.62 9.88 2.06
C PHE A 224 6.41 9.95 0.56
N TRP A 225 7.36 10.59 -0.17
CA TRP A 225 7.35 10.60 -1.62
C TRP A 225 8.76 10.65 -2.20
N GLY A 226 9.00 9.87 -3.24
CA GLY A 226 10.24 9.97 -4.01
C GLY A 226 10.10 11.03 -5.11
N THR A 227 11.13 11.84 -5.35
CA THR A 227 11.13 12.84 -6.44
C THR A 227 11.17 12.21 -7.82
N GLU A 228 11.63 10.95 -7.92
CA GLU A 228 11.78 10.18 -9.15
C GLU A 228 10.65 9.15 -9.34
N ASP A 229 9.52 9.37 -8.65
CA ASP A 229 8.35 8.50 -8.78
C ASP A 229 7.80 8.55 -10.22
N LYS A 230 7.67 7.37 -10.86
CA LYS A 230 7.19 7.21 -12.23
C LYS A 230 5.76 6.66 -12.31
N PHE A 231 5.06 6.55 -11.17
CA PHE A 231 3.67 6.07 -11.08
C PHE A 231 2.72 7.10 -10.49
N CYS A 232 3.13 7.78 -9.42
CA CYS A 232 2.34 8.82 -8.77
C CYS A 232 3.10 10.15 -8.80
N PRO A 233 2.53 11.22 -9.41
CA PRO A 233 3.22 12.51 -9.50
C PRO A 233 3.58 13.04 -8.13
N ALA A 234 4.86 13.39 -7.91
CA ALA A 234 5.32 13.92 -6.61
C ALA A 234 4.69 15.29 -6.26
N SER A 235 4.05 15.96 -7.21
CA SER A 235 3.22 17.14 -6.96
C SER A 235 2.08 16.88 -5.96
N GLY A 236 1.60 15.64 -5.88
CA GLY A 236 0.55 15.23 -4.95
C GLY A 236 0.88 15.51 -3.49
N VAL A 237 2.16 15.49 -3.10
CA VAL A 237 2.57 15.83 -1.72
C VAL A 237 2.14 17.24 -1.34
N TRP A 238 2.19 18.20 -2.27
CA TRP A 238 1.80 19.59 -2.01
C TRP A 238 0.29 19.76 -1.84
N LYS A 239 -0.51 18.94 -2.52
CA LYS A 239 -1.96 18.94 -2.34
C LYS A 239 -2.32 18.47 -0.92
N ILE A 240 -1.67 17.38 -0.46
CA ILE A 240 -1.87 16.87 0.90
C ILE A 240 -1.40 17.91 1.92
N LEU A 241 -0.20 18.48 1.77
CA LEU A 241 0.34 19.49 2.70
C LEU A 241 -0.52 20.75 2.79
N LYS A 242 -1.19 21.15 1.71
CA LYS A 242 -2.09 22.30 1.69
C LYS A 242 -3.48 21.99 2.22
N GLY A 243 -3.96 20.76 2.00
CA GLY A 243 -5.30 20.34 2.36
C GLY A 243 -5.43 19.89 3.81
N ALA A 244 -4.48 19.10 4.32
CA ALA A 244 -4.55 18.50 5.64
C ALA A 244 -4.09 19.45 6.75
N SER A 245 -4.75 19.38 7.89
CA SER A 245 -4.43 20.20 9.08
C SER A 245 -3.30 19.61 9.92
N ASN A 246 -3.09 18.28 9.88
CA ASN A 246 -2.12 17.57 10.73
C ASN A 246 -1.28 16.60 9.90
N VAL A 247 -0.32 17.15 9.16
CA VAL A 247 0.52 16.37 8.24
C VAL A 247 1.99 16.74 8.35
N GLN A 248 2.83 15.71 8.27
CA GLN A 248 4.27 15.82 8.04
C GLN A 248 4.60 15.12 6.73
N ALA A 249 5.54 15.66 5.95
CA ALA A 249 5.95 15.05 4.69
C ALA A 249 7.48 14.93 4.59
N GLU A 250 7.92 13.81 4.03
CA GLU A 250 9.32 13.50 3.70
C GLU A 250 9.42 13.33 2.18
N LEU A 251 10.00 14.29 1.50
CA LEU A 251 10.27 14.22 0.06
C LEU A 251 11.72 13.81 -0.14
N LEU A 252 11.94 12.66 -0.79
CA LEU A 252 13.27 12.08 -0.96
C LEU A 252 13.76 12.20 -2.39
N ASN A 253 14.91 12.85 -2.56
CA ASN A 253 15.65 12.84 -3.81
C ASN A 253 16.29 11.47 -4.07
N HIS A 254 16.48 11.10 -5.34
CA HIS A 254 17.00 9.77 -5.74
C HIS A 254 16.19 8.60 -5.17
N CYS A 255 14.89 8.75 -5.15
CA CYS A 255 13.93 7.76 -4.68
C CYS A 255 12.75 7.69 -5.64
N GLY A 256 12.32 6.49 -5.99
CA GLY A 256 11.14 6.23 -6.81
C GLY A 256 9.87 6.08 -5.97
N HIS A 257 8.99 5.23 -6.47
CA HIS A 257 7.66 4.98 -5.88
C HIS A 257 7.69 4.17 -4.57
N TRP A 258 8.76 3.37 -4.35
CA TRP A 258 8.87 2.43 -3.22
C TRP A 258 9.82 2.91 -2.14
N VAL A 259 9.50 4.04 -1.50
CA VAL A 259 10.30 4.62 -0.41
C VAL A 259 10.63 3.60 0.67
N MET A 260 9.65 2.78 1.10
CA MET A 260 9.81 1.77 2.15
C MET A 260 10.76 0.62 1.77
N THR A 261 11.01 0.43 0.49
CA THR A 261 11.92 -0.57 -0.05
C THR A 261 13.30 0.02 -0.38
N GLU A 262 13.34 1.24 -0.95
CA GLU A 262 14.60 1.91 -1.32
C GLU A 262 15.35 2.47 -0.11
N TYR A 263 14.61 2.95 0.89
CA TYR A 263 15.16 3.57 2.10
C TYR A 263 14.52 2.98 3.38
N PRO A 264 14.57 1.64 3.57
CA PRO A 264 13.84 0.98 4.66
C PRO A 264 14.25 1.49 6.06
N ALA A 265 15.53 1.77 6.28
CA ALA A 265 16.01 2.27 7.56
C ALA A 265 15.47 3.69 7.88
N LEU A 266 15.42 4.56 6.87
CA LEU A 266 14.86 5.91 7.02
C LEU A 266 13.36 5.84 7.23
N PHE A 267 12.64 5.10 6.38
CA PHE A 267 11.21 4.90 6.49
C PHE A 267 10.82 4.38 7.88
N ASN A 268 11.45 3.30 8.33
CA ASN A 268 11.16 2.70 9.64
C ASN A 268 11.42 3.70 10.78
N ARG A 269 12.58 4.37 10.79
CA ARG A 269 12.93 5.34 11.82
C ARG A 269 11.94 6.51 11.89
N ARG A 270 11.64 7.15 10.74
CA ARG A 270 10.74 8.31 10.68
C ARG A 270 9.30 7.93 11.06
N SER A 271 8.86 6.74 10.63
CA SER A 271 7.55 6.21 11.01
C SER A 271 7.46 5.97 12.52
N LEU A 272 8.48 5.37 13.14
CA LEU A 272 8.52 5.15 14.59
C LEU A 272 8.60 6.45 15.38
N GLU A 273 9.38 7.45 14.91
CA GLU A 273 9.42 8.78 15.50
C GLU A 273 8.05 9.49 15.43
N PHE A 274 7.31 9.30 14.35
CA PHE A 274 5.97 9.86 14.18
C PHE A 274 4.96 9.17 15.12
N LEU A 275 4.97 7.85 15.17
CA LEU A 275 4.08 7.06 16.04
C LEU A 275 4.27 7.41 17.53
N SER A 276 5.50 7.65 17.97
CA SER A 276 5.82 7.97 19.37
C SER A 276 5.38 9.36 19.83
N LYS A 277 5.15 10.30 18.91
CA LYS A 277 4.76 11.68 19.21
C LYS A 277 3.26 11.86 19.42
N THR A 278 2.47 10.93 18.98
CA THR A 278 1.02 10.98 19.11
C THR A 278 0.62 10.12 20.30
N PRO A 279 0.01 10.68 21.38
CA PRO A 279 -0.43 9.88 22.52
C PRO A 279 -1.38 8.78 22.03
N SER A 280 -1.14 7.54 22.43
CA SER A 280 -2.15 6.48 22.37
C SER A 280 -3.36 6.94 23.19
N GLN A 281 -4.51 7.08 22.54
CA GLN A 281 -5.77 7.41 23.20
C GLN A 281 -6.26 6.21 24.02
#